data_6fb779b301f40dd0493f35b18de2f667
#
_entry.id   6fb779b301f40dd0493f35b18de2f667
#
_cell.length_a   1.000
_cell.length_b   1.000
_cell.length_c   1.000
_cell.angle_alpha   90.00
_cell.angle_beta   90.00
_cell.angle_gamma   90.00
#
_symmetry.space_group_name_H-M   'P 1'
#
loop_
_entity.id
_entity.type
_entity.pdbx_description
1 polymer ?
#
loop_
_entity_poly.entity_id
_entity_poly.type
_entity_poly.pdbx_seq_one_letter_code
_entity_poly.pdbx_strand_id
1 'polypeptide(L)'
;MLGFIYTKSNGTLAKKEEQLAWVLLFPTVLIIFSIVILPLISIFWISFKPISLSDLRPPKPIIKERLKGKLEIGGDKGEIHYRIRNSSRDQIINNVKLVDTIPRGLKVLNLDDRCQIDQRKLSCNLGSFKGGYREVLKLKVTSDEIFYINKILPKESIPKMTGKSENVLTNLNFSLVNFIKIFDRDEFFQVLFVTLFYTVFGTIGALLMGLLAALIL
;
A
#
# COMPACT_ATOMS: atom_id res chain seq x y z
N MET A 1 -53.89 17.59 8.32
CA MET A 1 -52.83 18.53 8.80
C MET A 1 -52.75 18.37 10.32
N LEU A 2 -51.91 17.50 10.83
CA LEU A 2 -51.63 17.35 12.26
C LEU A 2 -50.34 18.09 12.55
N GLY A 3 -50.47 19.33 13.03
CA GLY A 3 -49.38 20.13 13.51
C GLY A 3 -48.90 19.58 14.86
N PHE A 4 -47.75 18.91 14.86
CA PHE A 4 -47.01 18.61 16.07
C PHE A 4 -46.46 19.92 16.62
N ILE A 5 -47.19 20.53 17.56
CA ILE A 5 -46.72 21.67 18.35
C ILE A 5 -45.72 21.11 19.36
N TYR A 6 -44.45 21.23 19.04
CA TYR A 6 -43.33 20.90 19.94
C TYR A 6 -43.24 22.03 20.99
N THR A 7 -43.93 21.87 22.09
CA THR A 7 -43.79 22.78 23.26
C THR A 7 -42.46 22.47 23.93
N LYS A 8 -41.46 23.32 23.72
CA LYS A 8 -40.15 23.28 24.37
C LYS A 8 -40.34 23.51 25.86
N SER A 9 -40.51 22.45 26.65
CA SER A 9 -40.53 22.54 28.12
C SER A 9 -39.14 22.89 28.63
N ASN A 10 -38.99 24.10 29.18
CA ASN A 10 -37.74 24.58 29.77
C ASN A 10 -37.54 24.13 31.23
N GLY A 11 -38.24 23.09 31.70
CA GLY A 11 -38.16 22.60 33.06
C GLY A 11 -36.88 21.79 33.33
N THR A 12 -36.43 21.79 34.59
CA THR A 12 -35.26 20.99 35.05
C THR A 12 -35.45 19.49 34.81
N LEU A 13 -36.69 18.99 34.83
CA LEU A 13 -37.06 17.62 34.49
C LEU A 13 -36.82 17.30 33.02
N ALA A 14 -37.27 18.14 32.10
CA ALA A 14 -37.09 17.95 30.66
C ALA A 14 -35.58 17.89 30.27
N LYS A 15 -34.74 18.69 30.92
CA LYS A 15 -33.27 18.62 30.72
C LYS A 15 -32.67 17.30 31.19
N LYS A 16 -33.14 16.75 32.31
CA LYS A 16 -32.69 15.46 32.82
C LYS A 16 -33.14 14.31 31.89
N GLU A 17 -34.35 14.36 31.39
CA GLU A 17 -34.87 13.36 30.41
C GLU A 17 -34.08 13.43 29.09
N GLU A 18 -33.75 14.62 28.60
CA GLU A 18 -32.93 14.83 27.43
C GLU A 18 -31.50 14.25 27.64
N GLN A 19 -30.89 14.52 28.78
CA GLN A 19 -29.57 13.98 29.11
C GLN A 19 -29.63 12.45 29.20
N LEU A 20 -30.64 11.88 29.84
CA LEU A 20 -30.80 10.43 29.92
C LEU A 20 -30.99 9.80 28.54
N ALA A 21 -31.76 10.43 27.66
CA ALA A 21 -31.96 9.97 26.29
C ALA A 21 -30.63 9.98 25.52
N TRP A 22 -29.83 11.05 25.65
CA TRP A 22 -28.50 11.10 25.02
C TRP A 22 -27.54 10.03 25.54
N VAL A 23 -27.51 9.78 26.85
CA VAL A 23 -26.65 8.76 27.45
C VAL A 23 -27.03 7.36 26.96
N LEU A 24 -28.33 7.08 26.81
CA LEU A 24 -28.82 5.79 26.30
C LEU A 24 -28.57 5.62 24.80
N LEU A 25 -28.68 6.72 24.03
CA LEU A 25 -28.45 6.68 22.59
C LEU A 25 -26.96 6.66 22.23
N PHE A 26 -26.10 7.22 23.07
CA PHE A 26 -24.66 7.38 22.80
C PHE A 26 -23.97 6.08 22.40
N PRO A 27 -24.13 4.93 23.13
CA PRO A 27 -23.50 3.68 22.74
C PRO A 27 -23.93 3.23 21.33
N THR A 28 -25.21 3.34 21.02
CA THR A 28 -25.77 2.94 19.71
C THR A 28 -25.24 3.83 18.60
N VAL A 29 -25.22 5.15 18.81
CA VAL A 29 -24.67 6.12 17.84
C VAL A 29 -23.19 5.88 17.64
N LEU A 30 -22.43 5.58 18.69
CA LEU A 30 -21.01 5.29 18.62
C LEU A 30 -20.74 4.02 17.79
N ILE A 31 -21.52 2.96 17.99
CA ILE A 31 -21.43 1.72 17.21
C ILE A 31 -21.72 1.99 15.72
N ILE A 32 -22.81 2.68 15.42
CA ILE A 32 -23.17 3.04 14.05
C ILE A 32 -22.07 3.90 13.40
N PHE A 33 -21.56 4.88 14.12
CA PHE A 33 -20.46 5.72 13.64
C PHE A 33 -19.21 4.90 13.31
N SER A 34 -18.82 3.98 14.20
CA SER A 34 -17.61 3.18 14.04
C SER A 34 -17.74 2.16 12.90
N ILE A 35 -18.89 1.52 12.74
CA ILE A 35 -19.07 0.42 11.78
C ILE A 35 -19.51 0.92 10.41
N VAL A 36 -20.30 1.99 10.35
CA VAL A 36 -20.90 2.48 9.10
C VAL A 36 -20.20 3.74 8.59
N ILE A 37 -20.17 4.79 9.41
CA ILE A 37 -19.71 6.12 8.96
C ILE A 37 -18.21 6.18 8.77
N LEU A 38 -17.42 5.61 9.69
CA LEU A 38 -15.98 5.66 9.60
C LEU A 38 -15.42 4.90 8.37
N PRO A 39 -15.87 3.66 8.05
CA PRO A 39 -15.48 3.00 6.80
C PRO A 39 -15.95 3.77 5.56
N LEU A 40 -17.14 4.37 5.59
CA LEU A 40 -17.68 5.15 4.47
C LEU A 40 -16.81 6.38 4.18
N ILE A 41 -16.41 7.13 5.21
CA ILE A 41 -15.47 8.26 5.08
C ILE A 41 -14.11 7.76 4.56
N SER A 42 -13.64 6.62 5.05
CA SER A 42 -12.36 6.04 4.61
C SER A 42 -12.39 5.63 3.13
N ILE A 43 -13.48 5.00 2.67
CA ILE A 43 -13.67 4.64 1.26
C ILE A 43 -13.72 5.90 0.40
N PHE A 44 -14.46 6.92 0.84
CA PHE A 44 -14.55 8.19 0.15
C PHE A 44 -13.18 8.87 0.03
N TRP A 45 -12.41 8.92 1.11
CA TRP A 45 -11.04 9.43 1.12
C TRP A 45 -10.13 8.69 0.12
N ILE A 46 -10.18 7.35 0.13
CA ILE A 46 -9.37 6.51 -0.75
C ILE A 46 -9.77 6.67 -2.22
N SER A 47 -11.06 6.89 -2.52
CA SER A 47 -11.56 7.06 -3.89
C SER A 47 -10.95 8.24 -4.62
N PHE A 48 -10.60 9.31 -3.90
CA PHE A 48 -9.90 10.47 -4.46
C PHE A 48 -8.39 10.32 -4.53
N LYS A 49 -7.82 9.17 -4.15
CA LYS A 49 -6.38 8.95 -4.26
C LYS A 49 -6.04 8.23 -5.55
N PRO A 50 -4.97 8.63 -6.27
CA PRO A 50 -4.49 7.91 -7.45
C PRO A 50 -3.78 6.61 -7.03
N ILE A 51 -4.56 5.65 -6.50
CA ILE A 51 -4.03 4.41 -5.93
C ILE A 51 -4.36 3.25 -6.86
N SER A 52 -3.34 2.42 -7.14
CA SER A 52 -3.53 1.07 -7.64
C SER A 52 -3.45 0.08 -6.47
N LEU A 53 -3.96 -1.14 -6.65
CA LEU A 53 -3.88 -2.20 -5.63
C LEU A 53 -2.44 -2.49 -5.17
N SER A 54 -1.45 -2.22 -6.03
CA SER A 54 -0.03 -2.33 -5.72
C SER A 54 0.48 -1.27 -4.76
N ASP A 55 -0.23 -0.15 -4.61
CA ASP A 55 0.23 1.05 -3.90
C ASP A 55 -0.35 1.19 -2.48
N LEU A 56 -1.11 0.19 -2.04
CA LEU A 56 -1.64 0.12 -0.66
C LEU A 56 -0.53 0.11 0.42
N ARG A 57 0.68 -0.23 0.01
CA ARG A 57 1.87 -0.12 0.86
C ARG A 57 2.81 0.92 0.25
N PRO A 58 3.51 1.71 1.09
CA PRO A 58 4.50 2.66 0.58
C PRO A 58 5.53 1.91 -0.27
N PRO A 59 5.89 2.44 -1.43
CA PRO A 59 6.84 1.79 -2.33
C PRO A 59 8.18 1.59 -1.64
N LYS A 60 8.75 0.42 -1.88
CA LYS A 60 10.05 0.02 -1.33
C LYS A 60 10.98 -0.42 -2.46
N PRO A 61 12.27 -0.10 -2.37
CA PRO A 61 13.23 -0.66 -3.29
C PRO A 61 13.40 -2.15 -2.97
N ILE A 62 13.35 -2.97 -4.02
CA ILE A 62 13.50 -4.44 -3.92
C ILE A 62 14.80 -4.82 -4.59
N ILE A 63 15.59 -5.65 -3.91
CA ILE A 63 16.83 -6.20 -4.40
C ILE A 63 16.83 -7.72 -4.39
N LYS A 64 17.44 -8.32 -5.40
CA LYS A 64 17.78 -9.74 -5.44
C LYS A 64 19.23 -9.88 -5.89
N GLU A 65 20.01 -10.51 -5.07
CA GLU A 65 21.41 -10.82 -5.34
C GLU A 65 21.54 -12.20 -5.96
N ARG A 66 22.47 -12.34 -6.92
CA ARG A 66 22.87 -13.62 -7.49
C ARG A 66 24.33 -13.58 -7.86
N LEU A 67 25.08 -14.59 -7.45
CA LEU A 67 26.43 -14.86 -7.95
C LEU A 67 26.34 -15.64 -9.24
N LYS A 68 27.06 -15.19 -10.27
CA LYS A 68 27.21 -15.87 -11.54
C LYS A 68 28.71 -16.14 -11.81
N GLY A 69 28.99 -17.28 -12.41
CA GLY A 69 30.33 -17.76 -12.71
C GLY A 69 30.63 -19.03 -11.96
N LYS A 70 31.60 -19.78 -12.50
CA LYS A 70 32.16 -20.94 -11.82
C LYS A 70 33.33 -20.43 -11.00
N LEU A 71 33.18 -20.36 -9.70
CA LEU A 71 34.19 -19.95 -8.75
C LEU A 71 34.68 -21.22 -8.04
N GLU A 72 35.36 -22.10 -8.74
CA GLU A 72 35.79 -23.42 -8.23
C GLU A 72 37.27 -23.43 -7.81
N ILE A 73 38.08 -22.52 -8.34
CA ILE A 73 39.51 -22.43 -8.10
C ILE A 73 39.93 -21.00 -7.76
N GLY A 74 40.98 -20.82 -6.96
CA GLY A 74 41.51 -19.48 -6.66
C GLY A 74 41.93 -18.74 -7.93
N GLY A 75 41.47 -17.50 -8.08
CA GLY A 75 41.68 -16.68 -9.28
C GLY A 75 40.56 -16.73 -10.30
N ASP A 76 39.54 -17.56 -10.10
CA ASP A 76 38.37 -17.60 -10.97
C ASP A 76 37.62 -16.27 -10.98
N LYS A 77 37.09 -15.91 -12.15
CA LYS A 77 36.32 -14.69 -12.35
C LYS A 77 34.83 -14.98 -12.32
N GLY A 78 34.10 -14.16 -11.57
CA GLY A 78 32.66 -14.22 -11.49
C GLY A 78 32.04 -12.85 -11.49
N GLU A 79 30.72 -12.80 -11.39
CA GLU A 79 29.94 -11.55 -11.31
C GLU A 79 28.88 -11.67 -10.22
N ILE A 80 28.80 -10.66 -9.36
CA ILE A 80 27.66 -10.48 -8.46
C ILE A 80 26.65 -9.61 -9.19
N HIS A 81 25.44 -10.13 -9.39
CA HIS A 81 24.35 -9.45 -10.04
C HIS A 81 23.34 -8.98 -9.00
N TYR A 82 23.21 -7.69 -8.80
CA TYR A 82 22.16 -7.08 -8.02
C TYR A 82 21.01 -6.67 -8.95
N ARG A 83 19.91 -7.42 -8.92
CA ARG A 83 18.69 -7.05 -9.63
C ARG A 83 17.88 -6.14 -8.75
N ILE A 84 17.80 -4.90 -9.15
CA ILE A 84 17.19 -3.80 -8.40
C ILE A 84 15.89 -3.39 -9.11
N ARG A 85 14.86 -3.15 -8.34
CA ARG A 85 13.59 -2.65 -8.88
C ARG A 85 12.83 -1.80 -7.87
N ASN A 86 12.01 -0.88 -8.39
CA ASN A 86 10.96 -0.24 -7.62
C ASN A 86 9.76 -1.20 -7.46
N SER A 87 9.17 -1.28 -6.26
CA SER A 87 7.97 -2.09 -6.04
C SER A 87 6.72 -1.49 -6.68
N SER A 88 6.65 -0.17 -6.80
CA SER A 88 5.54 0.54 -7.45
C SER A 88 5.84 0.79 -8.94
N ARG A 89 4.76 0.82 -9.74
CA ARG A 89 4.84 1.17 -11.16
C ARG A 89 4.73 2.67 -11.41
N ASP A 90 4.11 3.39 -10.48
CA ASP A 90 3.70 4.79 -10.67
C ASP A 90 4.41 5.76 -9.73
N GLN A 91 4.91 5.28 -8.59
CA GLN A 91 5.48 6.12 -7.54
C GLN A 91 7.00 6.16 -7.57
N ILE A 92 7.56 7.29 -7.13
CA ILE A 92 9.00 7.53 -7.07
C ILE A 92 9.51 7.18 -5.67
N ILE A 93 10.68 6.55 -5.61
CA ILE A 93 11.45 6.35 -4.39
C ILE A 93 12.70 7.21 -4.47
N ASN A 94 12.88 8.10 -3.52
CA ASN A 94 14.03 9.02 -3.46
C ASN A 94 15.12 8.48 -2.51
N ASN A 95 16.35 8.93 -2.75
CA ASN A 95 17.51 8.62 -1.90
C ASN A 95 17.71 7.11 -1.68
N VAL A 96 17.68 6.36 -2.78
CA VAL A 96 17.88 4.90 -2.71
C VAL A 96 19.35 4.60 -2.46
N LYS A 97 19.61 3.90 -1.37
CA LYS A 97 20.94 3.43 -0.97
C LYS A 97 20.94 1.92 -0.87
N LEU A 98 21.94 1.31 -1.43
CA LEU A 98 22.25 -0.11 -1.29
C LEU A 98 23.44 -0.26 -0.33
N VAL A 99 23.31 -1.14 0.64
CA VAL A 99 24.40 -1.56 1.53
C VAL A 99 24.45 -3.07 1.54
N ASP A 100 25.64 -3.60 1.27
CA ASP A 100 25.90 -5.03 1.29
C ASP A 100 27.29 -5.32 1.85
N THR A 101 27.53 -6.59 2.21
CA THR A 101 28.84 -7.04 2.69
C THR A 101 29.38 -8.09 1.73
N ILE A 102 30.44 -7.76 1.02
CA ILE A 102 31.10 -8.68 0.08
C ILE A 102 31.62 -9.89 0.87
N PRO A 103 31.37 -11.14 0.42
CA PRO A 103 31.86 -12.36 1.05
C PRO A 103 33.38 -12.36 1.18
N ARG A 104 33.87 -13.02 2.22
CA ARG A 104 35.35 -13.18 2.42
C ARG A 104 35.95 -13.97 1.26
N GLY A 105 37.09 -13.51 0.79
CA GLY A 105 37.79 -14.15 -0.32
C GLY A 105 37.30 -13.73 -1.71
N LEU A 106 36.35 -12.80 -1.82
CA LEU A 106 36.00 -12.16 -3.09
C LEU A 106 36.62 -10.78 -3.18
N LYS A 107 37.43 -10.55 -4.23
CA LYS A 107 37.99 -9.23 -4.57
C LYS A 107 37.19 -8.64 -5.72
N VAL A 108 36.73 -7.40 -5.58
CA VAL A 108 35.99 -6.68 -6.63
C VAL A 108 36.99 -6.10 -7.62
N LEU A 109 36.81 -6.39 -8.90
CA LEU A 109 37.67 -5.93 -10.00
C LEU A 109 37.18 -4.63 -10.64
N ASN A 110 35.87 -4.46 -10.70
CA ASN A 110 35.24 -3.29 -11.30
C ASN A 110 34.08 -2.82 -10.43
N LEU A 111 34.08 -1.54 -10.12
CA LEU A 111 33.08 -0.89 -9.29
C LEU A 111 32.32 0.14 -10.14
N ASP A 112 31.02 0.23 -9.94
CA ASP A 112 30.19 1.30 -10.53
C ASP A 112 30.54 2.63 -9.82
N ASP A 113 30.54 3.75 -10.58
CA ASP A 113 30.88 5.08 -10.07
C ASP A 113 29.98 5.55 -8.91
N ARG A 114 28.77 4.99 -8.82
CA ARG A 114 27.80 5.25 -7.75
C ARG A 114 28.08 4.47 -6.46
N CYS A 115 29.08 3.58 -6.47
CA CYS A 115 29.38 2.66 -5.40
C CYS A 115 30.75 2.94 -4.80
N GLN A 116 30.86 2.67 -3.50
CA GLN A 116 32.11 2.73 -2.74
C GLN A 116 32.25 1.43 -1.93
N ILE A 117 33.47 0.95 -1.79
CA ILE A 117 33.78 -0.20 -0.96
C ILE A 117 34.75 0.24 0.13
N ASP A 118 34.33 0.05 1.37
CA ASP A 118 35.17 0.20 2.54
C ASP A 118 35.41 -1.19 3.16
N GLN A 119 36.65 -1.67 3.09
CA GLN A 119 37.05 -3.02 3.44
C GLN A 119 36.24 -4.08 2.66
N ARG A 120 35.09 -4.48 3.16
CA ARG A 120 34.15 -5.43 2.54
C ARG A 120 32.72 -4.89 2.43
N LYS A 121 32.49 -3.71 2.98
CA LYS A 121 31.17 -3.10 2.98
C LYS A 121 30.98 -2.32 1.69
N LEU A 122 30.12 -2.82 0.81
CA LEU A 122 29.67 -2.13 -0.38
C LEU A 122 28.58 -1.13 0.00
N SER A 123 28.73 0.12 -0.41
CA SER A 123 27.73 1.17 -0.26
C SER A 123 27.53 1.86 -1.60
N CYS A 124 26.31 1.81 -2.14
CA CYS A 124 25.97 2.47 -3.41
C CYS A 124 24.88 3.51 -3.18
N ASN A 125 25.06 4.69 -3.76
CA ASN A 125 24.04 5.73 -3.81
C ASN A 125 23.40 5.72 -5.21
N LEU A 126 22.20 5.15 -5.29
CA LEU A 126 21.52 4.88 -6.57
C LEU A 126 20.56 6.00 -6.99
N GLY A 127 20.46 7.08 -6.18
CA GLY A 127 19.63 8.23 -6.49
C GLY A 127 18.14 7.96 -6.33
N SER A 128 17.33 8.34 -7.33
CA SER A 128 15.88 8.18 -7.30
C SER A 128 15.41 7.14 -8.32
N PHE A 129 14.46 6.29 -7.90
CA PHE A 129 13.84 5.28 -8.75
C PHE A 129 12.45 5.74 -9.17
N LYS A 130 12.27 6.01 -10.45
CA LYS A 130 10.94 6.28 -11.02
C LYS A 130 10.05 5.04 -10.91
N GLY A 131 8.74 5.22 -11.08
CA GLY A 131 7.81 4.11 -11.16
C GLY A 131 8.23 3.08 -12.21
N GLY A 132 8.13 1.79 -11.87
CA GLY A 132 8.52 0.71 -12.75
C GLY A 132 10.03 0.52 -13.00
N TYR A 133 10.88 1.31 -12.34
CA TYR A 133 12.34 1.22 -12.49
C TYR A 133 12.88 -0.19 -12.26
N ARG A 134 13.78 -0.62 -13.15
CA ARG A 134 14.48 -1.90 -13.07
C ARG A 134 15.90 -1.74 -13.60
N GLU A 135 16.86 -2.22 -12.84
CA GLU A 135 18.28 -2.21 -13.21
C GLU A 135 18.96 -3.49 -12.73
N VAL A 136 20.03 -3.87 -13.39
CA VAL A 136 20.94 -4.95 -12.96
C VAL A 136 22.32 -4.36 -12.81
N LEU A 137 22.72 -4.12 -11.56
CA LEU A 137 24.07 -3.71 -11.23
C LEU A 137 24.96 -4.97 -11.21
N LYS A 138 26.06 -4.96 -11.96
CA LYS A 138 27.00 -6.08 -12.10
C LYS A 138 28.33 -5.70 -11.50
N LEU A 139 28.79 -6.44 -10.52
CA LEU A 139 30.14 -6.32 -9.96
C LEU A 139 30.98 -7.51 -10.42
N LYS A 140 32.05 -7.24 -11.12
CA LYS A 140 33.06 -8.28 -11.48
C LYS A 140 33.91 -8.58 -10.25
N VAL A 141 34.01 -9.85 -9.92
CA VAL A 141 34.73 -10.32 -8.76
C VAL A 141 35.69 -11.44 -9.16
N THR A 142 36.78 -11.57 -8.41
CA THR A 142 37.68 -12.75 -8.49
C THR A 142 37.71 -13.43 -7.13
N SER A 143 37.82 -14.75 -7.15
CA SER A 143 37.89 -15.57 -5.94
C SER A 143 39.33 -15.72 -5.48
N ASP A 144 39.51 -15.82 -4.17
CA ASP A 144 40.77 -16.16 -3.49
C ASP A 144 40.58 -17.53 -2.81
N GLU A 145 41.68 -18.18 -2.40
CA GLU A 145 41.64 -19.48 -1.70
C GLU A 145 40.75 -19.46 -0.47
N ILE A 146 40.70 -18.32 0.25
CA ILE A 146 39.85 -18.11 1.43
C ILE A 146 38.36 -18.28 1.11
N PHE A 147 37.91 -17.99 -0.11
CA PHE A 147 36.52 -18.14 -0.53
C PHE A 147 36.07 -19.60 -0.50
N TYR A 148 36.95 -20.52 -0.88
CA TYR A 148 36.65 -21.95 -0.90
C TYR A 148 36.67 -22.59 0.48
N ILE A 149 37.55 -22.16 1.36
CA ILE A 149 37.63 -22.66 2.73
C ILE A 149 36.37 -22.34 3.50
N ASN A 150 35.81 -21.13 3.33
CA ASN A 150 34.70 -20.66 4.11
C ASN A 150 33.33 -20.93 3.45
N LYS A 151 33.28 -21.25 2.15
CA LYS A 151 32.05 -21.50 1.36
C LYS A 151 30.88 -20.56 1.66
N ILE A 152 31.17 -19.32 2.10
CA ILE A 152 30.16 -18.33 2.42
C ILE A 152 29.59 -17.83 1.09
N LEU A 153 28.44 -18.36 0.73
CA LEU A 153 27.69 -17.89 -0.43
C LEU A 153 27.15 -16.48 -0.19
N PRO A 154 27.01 -15.65 -1.23
CA PRO A 154 26.40 -14.33 -1.13
C PRO A 154 25.01 -14.32 -0.46
N LYS A 155 24.34 -15.45 -0.38
CA LYS A 155 23.07 -15.61 0.31
C LYS A 155 23.09 -15.35 1.82
N GLU A 156 24.25 -15.35 2.44
CA GLU A 156 24.41 -15.17 3.89
C GLU A 156 24.48 -13.68 4.29
N SER A 157 24.91 -12.81 3.37
CA SER A 157 24.78 -11.36 3.53
C SER A 157 23.54 -10.90 2.78
N ILE A 158 22.44 -10.68 3.49
CA ILE A 158 21.23 -10.14 2.87
C ILE A 158 21.48 -8.65 2.56
N PRO A 159 21.56 -8.28 1.25
CA PRO A 159 21.73 -6.88 0.89
C PRO A 159 20.57 -6.04 1.39
N LYS A 160 20.87 -4.90 2.02
CA LYS A 160 19.88 -3.98 2.54
C LYS A 160 19.73 -2.80 1.60
N MET A 161 18.49 -2.52 1.21
CA MET A 161 18.17 -1.29 0.49
C MET A 161 17.26 -0.41 1.31
N THR A 162 17.57 0.88 1.31
CA THR A 162 16.76 1.92 1.95
C THR A 162 16.40 2.97 0.92
N GLY A 163 15.24 3.58 1.06
CA GLY A 163 14.78 4.68 0.22
C GLY A 163 13.63 5.41 0.90
N LYS A 164 13.44 6.67 0.56
CA LYS A 164 12.31 7.48 1.06
C LYS A 164 11.24 7.54 -0.01
N SER A 165 10.03 7.14 0.34
CA SER A 165 8.85 7.25 -0.53
C SER A 165 7.73 7.93 0.23
N GLU A 166 6.89 8.65 -0.49
CA GLU A 166 5.67 9.21 0.07
C GLU A 166 4.59 8.12 0.15
N ASN A 167 3.83 8.17 1.22
CA ASN A 167 2.66 7.31 1.34
C ASN A 167 1.47 8.02 0.66
N VAL A 168 0.97 7.45 -0.44
CA VAL A 168 -0.15 8.01 -1.21
C VAL A 168 -1.43 8.13 -0.38
N LEU A 169 -1.62 7.26 0.60
CA LEU A 169 -2.80 7.30 1.48
C LEU A 169 -2.82 8.54 2.38
N THR A 170 -1.65 9.00 2.81
CA THR A 170 -1.53 10.12 3.76
C THR A 170 -1.15 11.45 3.13
N ASN A 171 -0.65 11.46 1.87
CA ASN A 171 -0.36 12.71 1.19
C ASN A 171 -1.67 13.45 0.83
N LEU A 172 -1.60 14.75 0.55
CA LEU A 172 -2.76 15.57 0.19
C LEU A 172 -3.02 15.64 -1.32
N ASN A 173 -2.37 14.78 -2.10
CA ASN A 173 -2.59 14.72 -3.55
C ASN A 173 -3.91 13.99 -3.85
N PHE A 174 -4.86 14.70 -4.44
CA PHE A 174 -6.15 14.18 -4.86
C PHE A 174 -6.21 14.07 -6.38
N SER A 175 -6.91 13.06 -6.88
CA SER A 175 -7.09 12.82 -8.30
C SER A 175 -8.44 12.17 -8.59
N LEU A 176 -9.03 12.52 -9.71
CA LEU A 176 -10.28 11.92 -10.20
C LEU A 176 -10.05 10.72 -11.14
N VAL A 177 -8.80 10.27 -11.28
CA VAL A 177 -8.43 9.19 -12.21
C VAL A 177 -9.20 7.90 -11.93
N ASN A 178 -9.50 7.58 -10.67
CA ASN A 178 -10.27 6.38 -10.34
C ASN A 178 -11.70 6.47 -10.86
N PHE A 179 -12.33 7.64 -10.74
CA PHE A 179 -13.69 7.87 -11.25
C PHE A 179 -13.70 7.79 -12.78
N ILE A 180 -12.75 8.43 -13.46
CA ILE A 180 -12.64 8.37 -14.92
C ILE A 180 -12.50 6.93 -15.39
N LYS A 181 -11.63 6.14 -14.75
CA LYS A 181 -11.44 4.71 -15.08
C LYS A 181 -12.71 3.86 -14.86
N ILE A 182 -13.58 4.25 -13.93
CA ILE A 182 -14.83 3.54 -13.67
C ILE A 182 -15.85 3.87 -14.78
N PHE A 183 -16.00 5.16 -15.10
CA PHE A 183 -16.93 5.61 -16.14
C PHE A 183 -16.53 5.17 -17.55
N ASP A 184 -15.23 4.95 -17.78
CA ASP A 184 -14.69 4.48 -19.07
C ASP A 184 -14.87 2.95 -19.29
N ARG A 185 -15.47 2.25 -18.32
CA ARG A 185 -15.81 0.83 -18.47
C ARG A 185 -17.18 0.67 -19.09
N ASP A 186 -17.27 -0.07 -20.19
CA ASP A 186 -18.51 -0.35 -20.91
C ASP A 186 -19.58 -1.00 -20.02
N GLU A 187 -19.16 -1.80 -19.04
CA GLU A 187 -20.05 -2.51 -18.11
C GLU A 187 -20.63 -1.63 -16.99
N PHE A 188 -20.07 -0.43 -16.75
CA PHE A 188 -20.43 0.39 -15.59
C PHE A 188 -21.91 0.75 -15.57
N PHE A 189 -22.45 1.27 -16.69
CA PHE A 189 -23.84 1.69 -16.77
C PHE A 189 -24.79 0.51 -16.66
N GLN A 190 -24.43 -0.64 -17.20
CA GLN A 190 -25.24 -1.85 -17.10
C GLN A 190 -25.37 -2.31 -15.64
N VAL A 191 -24.24 -2.39 -14.92
CA VAL A 191 -24.21 -2.75 -13.48
C VAL A 191 -24.97 -1.73 -12.65
N LEU A 192 -24.79 -0.44 -12.92
CA LEU A 192 -25.51 0.64 -12.23
C LEU A 192 -27.01 0.50 -12.40
N PHE A 193 -27.48 0.30 -13.62
CA PHE A 193 -28.91 0.16 -13.91
C PHE A 193 -29.52 -1.07 -13.21
N VAL A 194 -28.85 -2.21 -13.29
CA VAL A 194 -29.28 -3.44 -12.62
C VAL A 194 -29.35 -3.24 -11.10
N THR A 195 -28.33 -2.60 -10.51
CA THR A 195 -28.30 -2.32 -9.07
C THR A 195 -29.43 -1.39 -8.65
N LEU A 196 -29.67 -0.30 -9.39
CA LEU A 196 -30.77 0.61 -9.13
C LEU A 196 -32.12 -0.09 -9.24
N PHE A 197 -32.31 -0.92 -10.29
CA PHE A 197 -33.53 -1.68 -10.48
C PHE A 197 -33.85 -2.57 -9.27
N TYR A 198 -32.89 -3.42 -8.86
CA TYR A 198 -33.07 -4.30 -7.70
C TYR A 198 -33.28 -3.53 -6.41
N THR A 199 -32.57 -2.42 -6.21
CA THR A 199 -32.71 -1.61 -5.01
C THR A 199 -34.10 -0.99 -4.92
N VAL A 200 -34.60 -0.36 -5.98
CA VAL A 200 -35.91 0.28 -5.99
C VAL A 200 -37.04 -0.75 -5.86
N PHE A 201 -37.06 -1.77 -6.72
CA PHE A 201 -38.13 -2.77 -6.70
C PHE A 201 -38.08 -3.66 -5.47
N GLY A 202 -36.90 -4.02 -4.98
CA GLY A 202 -36.70 -4.77 -3.74
C GLY A 202 -37.21 -4.00 -2.53
N THR A 203 -36.88 -2.70 -2.46
CA THR A 203 -37.34 -1.85 -1.34
C THR A 203 -38.86 -1.65 -1.36
N ILE A 204 -39.44 -1.38 -2.52
CA ILE A 204 -40.89 -1.24 -2.67
C ILE A 204 -41.56 -2.58 -2.31
N GLY A 205 -41.07 -3.69 -2.79
CA GLY A 205 -41.60 -5.03 -2.48
C GLY A 205 -41.56 -5.32 -0.98
N ALA A 206 -40.42 -5.07 -0.33
CA ALA A 206 -40.27 -5.26 1.10
C ALA A 206 -41.19 -4.38 1.94
N LEU A 207 -41.38 -3.10 1.54
CA LEU A 207 -42.30 -2.18 2.20
C LEU A 207 -43.77 -2.64 2.05
N LEU A 208 -44.18 -3.03 0.86
CA LEU A 208 -45.53 -3.52 0.62
C LEU A 208 -45.82 -4.80 1.42
N MET A 209 -44.91 -5.75 1.39
CA MET A 209 -45.07 -7.02 2.17
C MET A 209 -45.08 -6.75 3.68
N GLY A 210 -44.23 -5.86 4.18
CA GLY A 210 -44.19 -5.47 5.58
C GLY A 210 -45.47 -4.76 6.01
N LEU A 211 -45.99 -3.85 5.17
CA LEU A 211 -47.21 -3.14 5.44
C LEU A 211 -48.46 -4.07 5.42
N LEU A 212 -48.51 -5.00 4.47
CA LEU A 212 -49.56 -6.03 4.42
C LEU A 212 -49.52 -6.91 5.67
N ALA A 213 -48.32 -7.38 6.07
CA ALA A 213 -48.20 -8.16 7.28
C ALA A 213 -48.63 -7.40 8.54
N ALA A 214 -48.29 -6.11 8.63
CA ALA A 214 -48.69 -5.27 9.76
C ALA A 214 -50.19 -4.95 9.80
N LEU A 215 -50.88 -4.97 8.66
CA LEU A 215 -52.35 -4.77 8.60
C LEU A 215 -53.13 -6.04 8.91
N ILE A 216 -52.54 -7.24 8.76
CA ILE A 216 -53.19 -8.53 9.02
C ILE A 216 -53.03 -8.95 10.48
N LEU A 217 -51.96 -8.52 11.15
CA LEU A 217 -51.69 -8.76 12.58
C LEU A 217 -52.47 -7.77 13.46
#